data_f05d966ea3b6f0aa0ff8769b49025761
#
_entry.id   f05d966ea3b6f0aa0ff8769b49025761
#
_cell.length_a   1.000
_cell.length_b   1.000
_cell.length_c   1.000
_cell.angle_alpha   90.00
_cell.angle_beta   90.00
_cell.angle_gamma   90.00
#
_symmetry.space_group_name_H-M   'P 1'
#
loop_
_entity.id
_entity.type
_entity.pdbx_description
1 polymer ?
#
loop_
_entity_poly.entity_id
_entity_poly.type
_entity_poly.pdbx_seq_one_letter_code
_entity_poly.pdbx_strand_id
1 'polypeptide(L)'
;MEKAIIFGAGSIGEKVLILNKEKYEIIAFTDNDINKIGTVYCSLPVISPQELMDIKFDVILIGSLIGLNDIPKQLEEIGIHKRIDSSYAQLSVDSRILFLSRYAELTIQNHIEGEVAEAGVFRGEFAQYINFYFPHKRLYLFDTFEGFDDRDFKYEQEESFTDAKHISETS
;
A
#
# COMPACT_ATOMS: atom_id res chain seq x y z
N MET A 1 24.29 0.62 13.33
CA MET A 1 22.87 0.37 12.99
C MET A 1 22.81 0.07 11.50
N GLU A 2 22.02 -0.90 11.06
CA GLU A 2 21.86 -1.19 9.64
C GLU A 2 21.18 0.00 8.95
N LYS A 3 21.65 0.34 7.75
CA LYS A 3 21.05 1.41 6.94
C LYS A 3 19.86 0.91 6.17
N ALA A 4 18.74 1.61 6.27
CA ALA A 4 17.50 1.25 5.60
C ALA A 4 17.01 2.36 4.67
N ILE A 5 16.32 1.94 3.61
CA ILE A 5 15.56 2.79 2.72
C ILE A 5 14.10 2.32 2.76
N ILE A 6 13.15 3.26 2.85
CA ILE A 6 11.72 2.94 2.80
C ILE A 6 11.23 3.09 1.37
N PHE A 7 10.65 2.04 0.80
CA PHE A 7 10.00 2.10 -0.50
C PHE A 7 8.54 2.49 -0.34
N GLY A 8 8.20 3.70 -0.76
CA GLY A 8 6.90 4.34 -0.62
C GLY A 8 6.96 5.58 0.28
N ALA A 9 7.02 6.77 -0.33
CA ALA A 9 6.97 8.07 0.33
C ALA A 9 5.51 8.53 0.48
N GLY A 10 4.78 7.93 1.42
CA GLY A 10 3.39 8.20 1.71
C GLY A 10 3.03 7.83 3.15
N SER A 11 1.74 7.88 3.50
CA SER A 11 1.25 7.69 4.88
C SER A 11 1.65 6.33 5.50
N ILE A 12 1.76 5.28 4.71
CA ILE A 12 2.25 3.98 5.18
C ILE A 12 3.76 4.03 5.42
N GLY A 13 4.52 4.63 4.49
CA GLY A 13 5.97 4.83 4.65
C GLY A 13 6.32 5.66 5.87
N GLU A 14 5.55 6.70 6.19
CA GLU A 14 5.70 7.48 7.42
C GLU A 14 5.50 6.61 8.67
N LYS A 15 4.48 5.76 8.69
CA LYS A 15 4.27 4.81 9.80
C LYS A 15 5.42 3.83 9.94
N VAL A 16 5.94 3.31 8.82
CA VAL A 16 7.12 2.44 8.78
C VAL A 16 8.34 3.17 9.34
N LEU A 17 8.56 4.45 8.99
CA LEU A 17 9.63 5.28 9.55
C LEU A 17 9.51 5.39 11.07
N ILE A 18 8.34 5.79 11.57
CA ILE A 18 8.11 5.99 13.03
C ILE A 18 8.39 4.71 13.81
N LEU A 19 7.95 3.56 13.31
CA LEU A 19 8.08 2.28 14.01
C LEU A 19 9.48 1.65 13.92
N ASN A 20 10.29 2.07 12.96
CA ASN A 20 11.57 1.43 12.69
C ASN A 20 12.80 2.32 12.96
N LYS A 21 12.62 3.60 13.30
CA LYS A 21 13.72 4.55 13.57
C LYS A 21 14.68 4.15 14.70
N GLU A 22 14.22 3.33 15.64
CA GLU A 22 15.06 2.81 16.72
C GLU A 22 15.83 1.53 16.31
N LYS A 23 15.37 0.86 15.26
CA LYS A 23 15.95 -0.40 14.76
C LYS A 23 16.94 -0.16 13.62
N TYR A 24 16.66 0.82 12.75
CA TYR A 24 17.44 1.13 11.55
C TYR A 24 17.84 2.60 11.48
N GLU A 25 18.98 2.87 10.87
CA GLU A 25 19.34 4.19 10.36
C GLU A 25 18.62 4.39 9.01
N ILE A 26 17.45 5.03 9.03
CA ILE A 26 16.69 5.26 7.78
C ILE A 26 17.27 6.48 7.08
N ILE A 27 17.81 6.28 5.88
CA ILE A 27 18.60 7.28 5.16
C ILE A 27 17.84 7.97 4.01
N ALA A 28 16.80 7.33 3.47
CA ALA A 28 16.01 7.87 2.37
C ALA A 28 14.66 7.16 2.28
N PHE A 29 13.74 7.79 1.57
CA PHE A 29 12.63 7.12 0.89
C PHE A 29 13.00 6.86 -0.57
N THR A 30 12.38 5.83 -1.18
CA THR A 30 12.31 5.68 -2.63
C THR A 30 10.86 5.55 -3.05
N ASP A 31 10.51 6.08 -4.21
CA ASP A 31 9.13 6.06 -4.72
C ASP A 31 9.15 5.99 -6.25
N ASN A 32 8.09 5.42 -6.84
CA ASN A 32 7.90 5.38 -8.28
C ASN A 32 7.31 6.68 -8.83
N ASP A 33 6.67 7.48 -7.97
CA ASP A 33 6.07 8.75 -8.35
C ASP A 33 7.14 9.80 -8.66
N ILE A 34 7.24 10.16 -9.94
CA ILE A 34 8.21 11.14 -10.43
C ILE A 34 8.07 12.53 -9.78
N ASN A 35 6.90 12.88 -9.24
CA ASN A 35 6.73 14.17 -8.57
C ASN A 35 7.26 14.16 -7.14
N LYS A 36 7.42 12.99 -6.56
CA LYS A 36 8.02 12.84 -5.23
C LYS A 36 9.52 12.73 -5.32
N ILE A 37 10.04 12.14 -6.40
CA ILE A 37 11.49 11.98 -6.63
C ILE A 37 12.18 13.34 -6.62
N GLY A 38 13.28 13.44 -5.88
CA GLY A 38 14.03 14.69 -5.70
C GLY A 38 13.45 15.64 -4.65
N THR A 39 12.35 15.29 -4.00
CA THR A 39 11.76 16.04 -2.88
C THR A 39 12.27 15.55 -1.53
N VAL A 40 11.76 16.16 -0.46
CA VAL A 40 12.01 15.74 0.92
C VAL A 40 10.69 15.34 1.55
N TYR A 41 10.62 14.13 2.13
CA TYR A 41 9.48 13.62 2.86
C TYR A 41 9.91 13.20 4.27
N CYS A 42 9.19 13.62 5.30
CA CYS A 42 9.55 13.37 6.71
C CYS A 42 11.02 13.68 7.04
N SER A 43 11.55 14.77 6.48
CA SER A 43 12.96 15.23 6.61
C SER A 43 14.00 14.31 5.97
N LEU A 44 13.63 13.36 5.15
CA LEU A 44 14.50 12.48 4.40
C LEU A 44 14.34 12.70 2.87
N PRO A 45 15.39 12.52 2.07
CA PRO A 45 15.29 12.63 0.62
C PRO A 45 14.41 11.51 0.05
N VAL A 46 13.67 11.83 -1.01
CA VAL A 46 12.96 10.86 -1.83
C VAL A 46 13.74 10.66 -3.12
N ILE A 47 14.23 9.45 -3.35
CA ILE A 47 15.05 9.07 -4.51
C ILE A 47 14.28 8.15 -5.45
N SER A 48 14.72 8.03 -6.68
CA SER A 48 14.18 7.04 -7.61
C SER A 48 14.66 5.62 -7.27
N PRO A 49 13.93 4.57 -7.69
CA PRO A 49 14.39 3.20 -7.52
C PRO A 49 15.73 2.91 -8.22
N GLN A 50 16.03 3.59 -9.32
CA GLN A 50 17.29 3.45 -10.06
C GLN A 50 18.50 3.96 -9.27
N GLU A 51 18.34 5.03 -8.49
CA GLU A 51 19.40 5.59 -7.63
C GLU A 51 19.80 4.66 -6.48
N LEU A 52 18.99 3.63 -6.17
CA LEU A 52 19.33 2.61 -5.17
C LEU A 52 20.63 1.88 -5.51
N MET A 53 21.00 1.79 -6.78
CA MET A 53 22.24 1.13 -7.21
C MET A 53 23.51 1.89 -6.78
N ASP A 54 23.39 3.20 -6.60
CA ASP A 54 24.51 4.08 -6.26
C ASP A 54 24.63 4.35 -4.76
N ILE A 55 23.68 3.84 -3.96
CA ILE A 55 23.60 4.10 -2.51
C ILE A 55 23.95 2.86 -1.71
N LYS A 56 24.72 3.05 -0.65
CA LYS A 56 25.10 1.97 0.26
C LYS A 56 24.10 1.83 1.39
N PHE A 57 23.32 0.75 1.36
CA PHE A 57 22.33 0.41 2.40
C PHE A 57 22.25 -1.13 2.57
N ASP A 58 21.55 -1.57 3.61
CA ASP A 58 21.47 -2.98 4.02
C ASP A 58 20.09 -3.60 3.80
N VAL A 59 19.02 -2.80 3.96
CA VAL A 59 17.63 -3.30 3.93
C VAL A 59 16.69 -2.31 3.28
N ILE A 60 15.67 -2.84 2.60
CA ILE A 60 14.51 -2.08 2.11
C ILE A 60 13.30 -2.43 2.98
N LEU A 61 12.65 -1.40 3.51
CA LEU A 61 11.39 -1.51 4.24
C LEU A 61 10.25 -1.17 3.30
N ILE A 62 9.25 -2.05 3.17
CA ILE A 62 8.09 -1.80 2.31
C ILE A 62 7.12 -0.85 3.03
N GLY A 63 6.97 0.35 2.48
CA GLY A 63 6.08 1.42 2.93
C GLY A 63 4.83 1.60 2.05
N SER A 64 4.37 0.53 1.38
CA SER A 64 3.20 0.53 0.51
C SER A 64 2.41 -0.76 0.70
N LEU A 65 1.08 -0.67 0.86
CA LEU A 65 0.21 -1.86 0.89
C LEU A 65 -0.04 -2.39 -0.53
N ILE A 66 -0.28 -1.49 -1.48
CA ILE A 66 -0.52 -1.83 -2.90
C ILE A 66 0.74 -2.47 -3.51
N GLY A 67 1.92 -1.91 -3.21
CA GLY A 67 3.20 -2.40 -3.72
C GLY A 67 3.78 -3.62 -3.00
N LEU A 68 3.07 -4.20 -2.02
CA LEU A 68 3.60 -5.30 -1.19
C LEU A 68 4.15 -6.45 -2.01
N ASN A 69 3.47 -6.83 -3.09
CA ASN A 69 3.86 -7.94 -3.97
C ASN A 69 4.66 -7.49 -5.20
N ASP A 70 4.51 -6.26 -5.65
CA ASP A 70 5.10 -5.78 -6.90
C ASP A 70 6.48 -5.13 -6.68
N ILE A 71 6.68 -4.43 -5.56
CA ILE A 71 7.98 -3.81 -5.23
C ILE A 71 9.13 -4.84 -5.16
N PRO A 72 8.99 -6.02 -4.52
CA PRO A 72 10.04 -7.03 -4.53
C PRO A 72 10.45 -7.47 -5.94
N LYS A 73 9.50 -7.66 -6.85
CA LYS A 73 9.75 -8.02 -8.24
C LYS A 73 10.47 -6.90 -8.99
N GLN A 74 10.00 -5.66 -8.82
CA GLN A 74 10.63 -4.48 -9.40
C GLN A 74 12.09 -4.33 -8.95
N LEU A 75 12.37 -4.55 -7.66
CA LEU A 75 13.72 -4.50 -7.11
C LEU A 75 14.63 -5.56 -7.73
N GLU A 76 14.12 -6.78 -7.92
CA GLU A 76 14.84 -7.86 -8.60
C GLU A 76 15.14 -7.50 -10.06
N GLU A 77 14.15 -6.97 -10.79
CA GLU A 77 14.29 -6.55 -12.20
C GLU A 77 15.36 -5.48 -12.39
N ILE A 78 15.52 -4.55 -11.45
CA ILE A 78 16.55 -3.52 -11.49
C ILE A 78 17.87 -3.97 -10.83
N GLY A 79 18.02 -5.24 -10.45
CA GLY A 79 19.25 -5.82 -9.92
C GLY A 79 19.52 -5.49 -8.44
N ILE A 80 18.53 -5.10 -7.67
CA ILE A 80 18.66 -4.83 -6.23
C ILE A 80 18.36 -6.11 -5.44
N HIS A 81 19.42 -6.79 -5.00
CA HIS A 81 19.35 -8.04 -4.21
C HIS A 81 19.65 -7.77 -2.72
N LYS A 82 18.83 -6.94 -2.10
CA LYS A 82 18.95 -6.60 -0.69
C LYS A 82 17.86 -7.29 0.14
N ARG A 83 18.06 -7.36 1.45
CA ARG A 83 17.03 -7.83 2.36
C ARG A 83 15.81 -6.90 2.29
N ILE A 84 14.64 -7.47 2.17
CA ILE A 84 13.36 -6.77 2.18
C ILE A 84 12.63 -7.10 3.47
N ASP A 85 12.19 -6.07 4.17
CA ASP A 85 11.34 -6.17 5.36
C ASP A 85 9.95 -5.58 5.04
N SER A 86 8.99 -6.44 4.84
CA SER A 86 7.59 -6.10 4.55
C SER A 86 6.67 -6.28 5.76
N SER A 87 7.24 -6.51 6.95
CA SER A 87 6.50 -6.93 8.15
C SER A 87 5.33 -6.00 8.48
N TYR A 88 5.51 -4.68 8.37
CA TYR A 88 4.44 -3.73 8.65
C TYR A 88 3.31 -3.79 7.63
N ALA A 89 3.66 -3.81 6.36
CA ALA A 89 2.68 -3.88 5.28
C ALA A 89 1.90 -5.20 5.34
N GLN A 90 2.59 -6.32 5.55
CA GLN A 90 1.99 -7.64 5.71
C GLN A 90 1.04 -7.67 6.92
N LEU A 91 1.48 -7.21 8.09
CA LEU A 91 0.65 -7.14 9.28
C LEU A 91 -0.61 -6.29 9.07
N SER A 92 -0.53 -5.21 8.30
CA SER A 92 -1.68 -4.37 7.98
C SER A 92 -2.70 -5.10 7.11
N VAL A 93 -2.23 -5.90 6.13
CA VAL A 93 -3.09 -6.75 5.30
C VAL A 93 -3.72 -7.86 6.16
N ASP A 94 -2.93 -8.57 6.95
CA ASP A 94 -3.39 -9.65 7.81
C ASP A 94 -4.44 -9.18 8.82
N SER A 95 -4.29 -7.96 9.36
CA SER A 95 -5.25 -7.36 10.27
C SER A 95 -6.61 -7.09 9.61
N ARG A 96 -6.63 -6.69 8.34
CA ARG A 96 -7.88 -6.52 7.57
C ARG A 96 -8.58 -7.86 7.36
N ILE A 97 -7.81 -8.89 7.01
CA ILE A 97 -8.34 -10.25 6.80
C ILE A 97 -8.85 -10.82 8.13
N LEU A 98 -8.10 -10.65 9.22
CA LEU A 98 -8.49 -11.10 10.55
C LEU A 98 -9.79 -10.42 11.02
N PHE A 99 -9.91 -9.10 10.79
CA PHE A 99 -11.15 -8.37 11.07
C PHE A 99 -12.33 -8.95 10.29
N LEU A 100 -12.15 -9.18 8.97
CA LEU A 100 -13.19 -9.75 8.11
C LEU A 100 -13.63 -11.15 8.60
N SER A 101 -12.67 -12.01 8.93
CA SER A 101 -12.92 -13.35 9.49
C SER A 101 -13.77 -13.27 10.75
N ARG A 102 -13.37 -12.41 11.69
CA ARG A 102 -14.08 -12.23 12.95
C ARG A 102 -15.49 -11.66 12.74
N TYR A 103 -15.63 -10.73 11.82
CA TYR A 103 -16.93 -10.16 11.46
C TYR A 103 -17.86 -11.19 10.83
N ALA A 104 -17.34 -12.08 9.99
CA ALA A 104 -18.10 -13.18 9.39
C ALA A 104 -18.62 -14.15 10.46
N GLU A 105 -17.77 -14.54 11.42
CA GLU A 105 -18.21 -15.37 12.56
C GLU A 105 -19.36 -14.71 13.34
N LEU A 106 -19.23 -13.43 13.67
CA LEU A 106 -20.28 -12.69 14.39
C LEU A 106 -21.57 -12.58 13.57
N THR A 107 -21.48 -12.41 12.27
CA THR A 107 -22.62 -12.36 11.35
C THR A 107 -23.40 -13.68 11.37
N ILE A 108 -22.69 -14.81 11.35
CA ILE A 108 -23.28 -16.15 11.41
C ILE A 108 -23.90 -16.39 12.78
N GLN A 109 -23.18 -16.12 13.86
CA GLN A 109 -23.63 -16.35 15.24
C GLN A 109 -24.90 -15.55 15.58
N ASN A 110 -25.01 -14.35 15.05
CA ASN A 110 -26.16 -13.47 15.29
C ASN A 110 -27.26 -13.57 14.22
N HIS A 111 -27.15 -14.53 13.30
CA HIS A 111 -28.12 -14.77 12.23
C HIS A 111 -28.42 -13.49 11.42
N ILE A 112 -27.40 -12.68 11.13
CA ILE A 112 -27.56 -11.45 10.38
C ILE A 112 -27.85 -11.81 8.91
N GLU A 113 -29.05 -11.47 8.45
CA GLU A 113 -29.48 -11.64 7.09
C GLU A 113 -28.91 -10.54 6.18
N GLY A 114 -29.11 -10.70 4.86
CA GLY A 114 -28.67 -9.76 3.84
C GLY A 114 -27.43 -10.25 3.09
N GLU A 115 -27.00 -9.44 2.15
CA GLU A 115 -25.89 -9.71 1.26
C GLU A 115 -24.66 -8.89 1.69
N VAL A 116 -23.54 -9.05 0.99
CA VAL A 116 -22.30 -8.33 1.26
C VAL A 116 -21.92 -7.46 0.07
N ALA A 117 -21.19 -6.39 0.35
CA ALA A 117 -20.75 -5.46 -0.69
C ALA A 117 -19.32 -4.96 -0.41
N GLU A 118 -18.57 -4.71 -1.46
CA GLU A 118 -17.29 -4.03 -1.42
C GLU A 118 -17.36 -2.78 -2.31
N ALA A 119 -16.93 -1.65 -1.77
CA ALA A 119 -16.73 -0.41 -2.49
C ALA A 119 -15.24 -0.12 -2.60
N GLY A 120 -14.77 0.16 -3.83
CA GLY A 120 -13.34 0.29 -4.11
C GLY A 120 -12.65 -1.08 -4.20
N VAL A 121 -12.95 -1.80 -5.27
CA VAL A 121 -12.54 -3.21 -5.46
C VAL A 121 -11.12 -3.33 -5.98
N PHE A 122 -10.69 -2.37 -6.79
CA PHE A 122 -9.38 -2.36 -7.45
C PHE A 122 -9.11 -3.69 -8.19
N ARG A 123 -8.13 -4.47 -7.77
CA ARG A 123 -7.78 -5.77 -8.40
C ARG A 123 -8.57 -6.96 -7.85
N GLY A 124 -9.52 -6.74 -6.96
CA GLY A 124 -10.38 -7.79 -6.40
C GLY A 124 -9.71 -8.70 -5.37
N GLU A 125 -8.52 -8.35 -4.89
CA GLU A 125 -7.80 -9.19 -3.92
C GLU A 125 -8.59 -9.35 -2.61
N PHE A 126 -9.21 -8.28 -2.11
CA PHE A 126 -9.98 -8.34 -0.88
C PHE A 126 -11.37 -8.99 -1.12
N ALA A 127 -11.96 -8.82 -2.30
CA ALA A 127 -13.18 -9.50 -2.72
C ALA A 127 -13.09 -11.03 -2.60
N GLN A 128 -11.91 -11.61 -2.88
CA GLN A 128 -11.68 -13.05 -2.74
C GLN A 128 -11.84 -13.50 -1.29
N TYR A 129 -11.32 -12.73 -0.32
CA TYR A 129 -11.50 -13.03 1.10
C TYR A 129 -12.94 -12.85 1.54
N ILE A 130 -13.67 -11.84 1.02
CA ILE A 130 -15.09 -11.68 1.30
C ILE A 130 -15.87 -12.92 0.83
N ASN A 131 -15.66 -13.39 -0.39
CA ASN A 131 -16.28 -14.62 -0.90
C ASN A 131 -15.91 -15.84 -0.10
N PHE A 132 -14.67 -15.94 0.38
CA PHE A 132 -14.21 -17.07 1.19
C PHE A 132 -14.94 -17.13 2.54
N TYR A 133 -15.10 -15.98 3.21
CA TYR A 133 -15.73 -15.92 4.53
C TYR A 133 -17.27 -15.87 4.49
N PHE A 134 -17.85 -15.46 3.36
CA PHE A 134 -19.29 -15.39 3.13
C PHE A 134 -19.74 -16.22 1.91
N PRO A 135 -19.47 -17.53 1.86
CA PRO A 135 -19.66 -18.34 0.65
C PRO A 135 -21.12 -18.48 0.20
N HIS A 136 -22.08 -18.19 1.08
CA HIS A 136 -23.51 -18.29 0.81
C HIS A 136 -24.20 -16.94 0.60
N LYS A 137 -23.48 -15.84 0.72
CA LYS A 137 -23.98 -14.49 0.46
C LYS A 137 -23.56 -14.02 -0.92
N ARG A 138 -24.45 -13.27 -1.58
CA ARG A 138 -24.07 -12.61 -2.82
C ARG A 138 -23.17 -11.43 -2.51
N LEU A 139 -22.03 -11.34 -3.22
CA LEU A 139 -21.11 -10.21 -3.12
C LEU A 139 -21.43 -9.22 -4.25
N TYR A 140 -21.70 -7.97 -3.88
CA TYR A 140 -21.83 -6.85 -4.80
C TYR A 140 -20.53 -6.07 -4.80
N LEU A 141 -19.98 -5.83 -5.99
CA LEU A 141 -18.74 -5.09 -6.20
C LEU A 141 -19.07 -3.72 -6.81
N PHE A 142 -18.63 -2.67 -6.13
CA PHE A 142 -18.80 -1.29 -6.55
C PHE A 142 -17.44 -0.67 -6.79
N ASP A 143 -17.14 -0.44 -8.05
CA ASP A 143 -15.91 0.21 -8.52
C ASP A 143 -16.20 0.85 -9.87
N THR A 144 -15.40 1.80 -10.28
CA THR A 144 -15.49 2.35 -11.63
C THR A 144 -14.99 1.36 -12.67
N PHE A 145 -14.05 0.46 -12.31
CA PHE A 145 -13.34 -0.51 -13.16
C PHE A 145 -12.64 0.11 -14.39
N GLU A 146 -12.64 1.43 -14.47
CA GLU A 146 -12.06 2.23 -15.56
C GLU A 146 -11.13 3.33 -15.00
N GLY A 147 -10.84 3.26 -13.68
CA GLY A 147 -10.13 4.31 -12.96
C GLY A 147 -11.04 5.43 -12.48
N PHE A 148 -10.48 6.55 -12.13
CA PHE A 148 -11.22 7.70 -11.60
C PHE A 148 -11.65 8.65 -12.71
N ASP A 149 -12.84 9.25 -12.57
CA ASP A 149 -13.35 10.28 -13.50
C ASP A 149 -12.53 11.58 -13.36
N ASP A 150 -12.29 12.27 -14.49
CA ASP A 150 -11.57 13.55 -14.51
C ASP A 150 -12.20 14.63 -13.59
N ARG A 151 -13.47 14.52 -13.28
CA ARG A 151 -14.20 15.43 -12.37
C ARG A 151 -13.80 15.18 -10.93
N ASP A 152 -13.60 13.91 -10.54
CA ASP A 152 -13.13 13.54 -9.22
C ASP A 152 -11.70 14.03 -9.01
N PHE A 153 -10.87 13.93 -10.04
CA PHE A 153 -9.52 14.49 -10.06
C PHE A 153 -9.48 15.99 -9.76
N LYS A 154 -10.32 16.76 -10.43
CA LYS A 154 -10.37 18.21 -10.23
C LYS A 154 -10.82 18.57 -8.82
N TYR A 155 -11.83 17.87 -8.33
CA TYR A 155 -12.35 18.09 -6.98
C TYR A 155 -11.30 17.79 -5.91
N GLU A 156 -10.62 16.65 -6.02
CA GLU A 156 -9.55 16.25 -5.11
C GLU A 156 -8.36 17.24 -5.12
N GLN A 157 -8.02 17.78 -6.29
CA GLN A 157 -6.99 18.81 -6.44
C GLN A 157 -7.40 20.12 -5.79
N GLU A 158 -8.64 20.57 -6.00
CA GLU A 158 -9.17 21.83 -5.45
C GLU A 158 -9.25 21.79 -3.92
N GLU A 159 -9.63 20.66 -3.34
CA GLU A 159 -9.77 20.48 -1.89
C GLU A 159 -8.47 20.01 -1.21
N SER A 160 -7.39 19.74 -1.97
CA SER A 160 -6.09 19.28 -1.47
C SER A 160 -6.14 18.00 -0.63
N PHE A 161 -7.12 17.11 -0.90
CA PHE A 161 -7.25 15.84 -0.16
C PHE A 161 -6.22 14.79 -0.55
N THR A 162 -5.79 14.79 -1.81
CA THR A 162 -4.72 13.90 -2.30
C THR A 162 -3.91 14.56 -3.41
N ASP A 163 -2.68 14.09 -3.63
CA ASP A 163 -1.96 14.34 -4.89
C ASP A 163 -2.69 13.59 -6.01
N ALA A 164 -3.41 14.33 -6.85
CA ALA A 164 -4.27 13.81 -7.92
C ALA A 164 -3.63 12.77 -8.86
N LYS A 165 -2.30 12.66 -8.87
CA LYS A 165 -1.57 11.66 -9.62
C LYS A 165 -1.65 10.24 -9.04
N HIS A 166 -1.83 10.08 -7.74
CA HIS A 166 -2.00 8.75 -7.12
C HIS A 166 -3.25 8.03 -7.65
N ILE A 167 -4.22 8.80 -8.10
CA ILE A 167 -5.48 8.29 -8.60
C ILE A 167 -5.32 7.76 -10.04
N SER A 168 -4.43 8.34 -10.87
CA SER A 168 -4.22 7.91 -12.26
C SER A 168 -3.46 6.58 -12.40
N GLU A 169 -2.73 6.15 -11.37
CA GLU A 169 -1.96 4.90 -11.39
C GLU A 169 -2.79 3.67 -10.97
N THR A 170 -4.04 3.88 -10.59
CA THR A 170 -4.98 2.81 -10.20
C THR A 170 -5.93 2.39 -11.34
N SER A 171 -5.71 2.90 -12.55
CA SER A 171 -6.46 2.52 -13.76
C SER A 171 -5.83 1.34 -14.48
#